data_7eb8d5e2c4b073b7a6a6b5a91a63e853
#
_entry.id   7eb8d5e2c4b073b7a6a6b5a91a63e853
#
_cell.length_a   1.000
_cell.length_b   1.000
_cell.length_c   1.000
_cell.angle_alpha   90.00
_cell.angle_beta   90.00
_cell.angle_gamma   90.00
#
_symmetry.space_group_name_H-M   'P 1'
#
loop_
_entity.id
_entity.type
_entity.pdbx_description
1 polymer ?
#
loop_
_entity_poly.entity_id
_entity_poly.type
_entity_poly.pdbx_seq_one_letter_code
_entity_poly.pdbx_strand_id
1 'polypeptide(L)'
;MALRVPAADTTLSATPARLARAGLATFFRIAAEWDLDTSRQMALLGLASRTTFFRWKKTAPVSLPPDTIERLSHVFGIYQSLQILLPAAAATTWIHRPNDAPLFGGRPALELMTSGVAGLFLVRAYLDAERGGDFA
;
A
#
# COMPACT_ATOMS: atom_id res chain seq x y z
N MET A 1 -13.21 -31.99 12.58
CA MET A 1 -13.87 -31.67 11.72
C MET A 1 -14.40 -30.36 11.58
N ALA A 2 -15.23 -30.03 12.31
CA ALA A 2 -15.82 -28.73 12.21
C ALA A 2 -14.83 -27.64 12.30
N LEU A 3 -13.73 -27.90 12.91
CA LEU A 3 -12.84 -26.90 13.09
C LEU A 3 -12.32 -26.36 11.86
N ARG A 4 -12.30 -27.09 10.83
CA ARG A 4 -11.80 -26.59 9.62
C ARG A 4 -12.67 -25.60 8.97
N VAL A 5 -13.89 -25.59 9.36
CA VAL A 5 -14.88 -24.72 8.79
C VAL A 5 -14.46 -23.25 8.89
N PRO A 6 -13.99 -22.79 10.03
CA PRO A 6 -13.57 -21.39 10.11
C PRO A 6 -12.48 -21.05 9.12
N ALA A 7 -11.56 -21.96 8.92
CA ALA A 7 -10.52 -21.69 7.97
C ALA A 7 -11.08 -21.62 6.56
N ALA A 8 -12.02 -22.48 6.26
CA ALA A 8 -12.65 -22.48 4.97
C ALA A 8 -13.42 -21.18 4.77
N ASP A 9 -14.09 -20.72 5.81
CA ASP A 9 -14.82 -19.48 5.71
C ASP A 9 -13.89 -18.32 5.42
N THR A 10 -12.73 -18.32 6.03
CA THR A 10 -11.76 -17.29 5.77
C THR A 10 -11.34 -17.30 4.31
N THR A 11 -11.17 -18.51 3.76
CA THR A 11 -10.81 -18.63 2.36
C THR A 11 -11.91 -18.09 1.48
N LEU A 12 -13.15 -18.37 1.81
CA LEU A 12 -14.28 -17.87 1.03
C LEU A 12 -14.36 -16.37 1.07
N SER A 13 -14.05 -15.75 2.22
CA SER A 13 -14.09 -14.32 2.28
C SER A 13 -12.96 -13.70 1.49
N ALA A 14 -11.97 -14.48 1.08
CA ALA A 14 -10.87 -14.01 0.27
C ALA A 14 -11.09 -14.24 -1.22
N THR A 15 -12.34 -14.30 -1.69
CA THR A 15 -12.60 -14.42 -3.13
C THR A 15 -12.00 -13.24 -3.86
N PRO A 16 -11.61 -13.41 -5.14
CA PRO A 16 -11.02 -12.32 -5.91
C PRO A 16 -11.85 -11.05 -5.91
N ALA A 17 -13.16 -11.16 -6.01
CA ALA A 17 -14.02 -9.98 -6.03
C ALA A 17 -14.03 -9.26 -4.69
N ARG A 18 -14.03 -10.02 -3.60
CA ARG A 18 -14.01 -9.42 -2.26
C ARG A 18 -12.66 -8.77 -2.00
N LEU A 19 -11.57 -9.40 -2.41
CA LEU A 19 -10.24 -8.83 -2.27
C LEU A 19 -10.12 -7.54 -3.07
N ALA A 20 -10.65 -7.52 -4.28
CA ALA A 20 -10.61 -6.33 -5.11
C ALA A 20 -11.35 -5.17 -4.43
N ARG A 21 -12.57 -5.43 -3.93
CA ARG A 21 -13.34 -4.38 -3.27
C ARG A 21 -12.67 -3.89 -2.01
N ALA A 22 -12.27 -4.81 -1.14
CA ALA A 22 -11.66 -4.46 0.14
C ALA A 22 -10.31 -3.79 -0.05
N GLY A 23 -9.50 -4.32 -0.95
CA GLY A 23 -8.17 -3.78 -1.22
C GLY A 23 -8.24 -2.36 -1.76
N LEU A 24 -9.12 -2.12 -2.74
CA LEU A 24 -9.22 -0.78 -3.31
C LEU A 24 -9.85 0.19 -2.33
N ALA A 25 -10.87 -0.22 -1.56
CA ALA A 25 -11.45 0.65 -0.55
C ALA A 25 -10.40 1.08 0.48
N THR A 26 -9.58 0.15 0.93
CA THR A 26 -8.51 0.44 1.86
C THR A 26 -7.48 1.37 1.22
N PHE A 27 -7.10 1.09 -0.02
CA PHE A 27 -6.14 1.93 -0.72
C PHE A 27 -6.63 3.38 -0.84
N PHE A 28 -7.88 3.58 -1.25
CA PHE A 28 -8.39 4.94 -1.43
C PHE A 28 -8.50 5.68 -0.10
N ARG A 29 -8.78 4.97 0.99
CA ARG A 29 -8.77 5.59 2.31
C ARG A 29 -7.35 6.03 2.69
N ILE A 30 -6.36 5.17 2.48
CA ILE A 30 -4.97 5.50 2.77
C ILE A 30 -4.51 6.66 1.90
N ALA A 31 -4.87 6.65 0.62
CA ALA A 31 -4.50 7.72 -0.30
C ALA A 31 -5.05 9.07 0.17
N ALA A 32 -6.26 9.07 0.72
CA ALA A 32 -6.84 10.29 1.28
C ALA A 32 -6.08 10.75 2.51
N GLU A 33 -5.71 9.82 3.41
CA GLU A 33 -4.93 10.17 4.59
C GLU A 33 -3.55 10.71 4.23
N TRP A 34 -2.95 10.16 3.19
CA TRP A 34 -1.65 10.62 2.70
C TRP A 34 -1.74 11.83 1.78
N ASP A 35 -2.94 12.33 1.52
CA ASP A 35 -3.17 13.49 0.65
C ASP A 35 -2.53 13.32 -0.73
N LEU A 36 -2.77 12.17 -1.35
CA LEU A 36 -2.21 11.86 -2.66
C LEU A 36 -3.14 12.32 -3.77
N ASP A 37 -2.56 12.99 -4.77
CA ASP A 37 -3.31 13.37 -5.95
C ASP A 37 -3.53 12.14 -6.86
N THR A 38 -4.35 12.32 -7.89
CA THR A 38 -4.68 11.25 -8.81
C THR A 38 -3.44 10.61 -9.45
N SER A 39 -2.50 11.45 -9.85
CA SER A 39 -1.29 10.97 -10.53
C SER A 39 -0.49 10.03 -9.64
N ARG A 40 -0.31 10.38 -8.38
CA ARG A 40 0.42 9.56 -7.44
C ARG A 40 -0.33 8.29 -7.09
N GLN A 41 -1.65 8.38 -6.95
CA GLN A 41 -2.46 7.20 -6.71
C GLN A 41 -2.34 6.21 -7.87
N MET A 42 -2.38 6.71 -9.10
CA MET A 42 -2.22 5.86 -10.28
C MET A 42 -0.84 5.20 -10.29
N ALA A 43 0.20 5.96 -9.94
CA ALA A 43 1.56 5.41 -9.90
C ALA A 43 1.67 4.28 -8.88
N LEU A 44 1.06 4.46 -7.69
CA LEU A 44 1.10 3.41 -6.67
C LEU A 44 0.33 2.17 -7.10
N LEU A 45 -0.76 2.34 -7.84
CA LEU A 45 -1.55 1.20 -8.32
C LEU A 45 -0.96 0.57 -9.58
N GLY A 46 0.00 1.23 -10.21
CA GLY A 46 0.58 0.74 -11.47
C GLY A 46 -0.33 0.96 -12.65
N LEU A 47 -1.18 1.98 -12.60
CA LEU A 47 -2.14 2.25 -13.68
C LEU A 47 -1.65 3.40 -14.56
N ALA A 48 -1.65 3.16 -15.87
CA ALA A 48 -1.34 4.20 -16.84
C ALA A 48 -2.60 4.88 -17.35
N SER A 49 -3.76 4.25 -17.24
CA SER A 49 -5.02 4.75 -17.81
C SER A 49 -5.86 5.44 -16.75
N ARG A 50 -6.12 6.73 -16.95
CA ARG A 50 -7.01 7.47 -16.05
C ARG A 50 -8.42 6.92 -16.09
N THR A 51 -8.85 6.44 -17.25
CA THR A 51 -10.17 5.83 -17.37
C THR A 51 -10.29 4.60 -16.48
N THR A 52 -9.27 3.74 -16.47
CA THR A 52 -9.26 2.58 -15.59
C THR A 52 -9.26 3.00 -14.14
N PHE A 53 -8.43 4.00 -13.79
CA PHE A 53 -8.37 4.49 -12.42
C PHE A 53 -9.73 4.96 -11.90
N PHE A 54 -10.41 5.81 -12.67
CA PHE A 54 -11.71 6.33 -12.23
C PHE A 54 -12.79 5.28 -12.24
N ARG A 55 -12.69 4.29 -13.15
CA ARG A 55 -13.61 3.17 -13.13
C ARG A 55 -13.44 2.36 -11.84
N TRP A 56 -12.20 2.06 -11.47
CA TRP A 56 -11.91 1.31 -10.24
C TRP A 56 -12.32 2.08 -9.00
N LYS A 57 -12.19 3.39 -9.03
CA LYS A 57 -12.60 4.22 -7.89
C LYS A 57 -14.11 4.14 -7.69
N LYS A 58 -14.86 3.99 -8.77
CA LYS A 58 -16.29 3.92 -8.71
C LYS A 58 -16.78 2.50 -8.44
N THR A 59 -16.21 1.53 -9.11
CA THR A 59 -16.62 0.13 -9.01
C THR A 59 -15.39 -0.75 -9.12
N ALA A 60 -15.12 -1.55 -8.09
CA ALA A 60 -13.98 -2.45 -8.12
C ALA A 60 -14.15 -3.50 -9.23
N PRO A 61 -13.05 -3.91 -9.88
CA PRO A 61 -13.12 -4.99 -10.87
C PRO A 61 -13.41 -6.33 -10.18
N VAL A 62 -13.74 -7.35 -10.98
CA VAL A 62 -14.02 -8.67 -10.42
C VAL A 62 -12.79 -9.32 -9.82
N SER A 63 -11.62 -8.90 -10.27
CA SER A 63 -10.34 -9.34 -9.69
C SER A 63 -9.28 -8.32 -10.02
N LEU A 64 -8.23 -8.28 -9.21
CA LEU A 64 -7.10 -7.38 -9.44
C LEU A 64 -5.98 -8.13 -10.15
N PRO A 65 -5.24 -7.46 -11.05
CA PRO A 65 -4.04 -8.06 -11.63
C PRO A 65 -3.03 -8.38 -10.53
N PRO A 66 -2.21 -9.43 -10.71
CA PRO A 66 -1.19 -9.79 -9.72
C PRO A 66 -0.25 -8.63 -9.39
N ASP A 67 0.12 -7.81 -10.37
CA ASP A 67 0.97 -6.64 -10.12
C ASP A 67 0.31 -5.67 -9.15
N THR A 68 -0.98 -5.43 -9.33
CA THR A 68 -1.72 -4.53 -8.43
C THR A 68 -1.78 -5.09 -7.02
N ILE A 69 -2.00 -6.39 -6.90
CA ILE A 69 -2.03 -7.06 -5.59
C ILE A 69 -0.69 -6.87 -4.87
N GLU A 70 0.40 -7.07 -5.58
CA GLU A 70 1.73 -6.89 -4.99
C GLU A 70 1.94 -5.44 -4.53
N ARG A 71 1.57 -4.47 -5.36
CA ARG A 71 1.71 -3.06 -5.01
C ARG A 71 0.88 -2.70 -3.80
N LEU A 72 -0.35 -3.17 -3.74
CA LEU A 72 -1.21 -2.93 -2.57
C LEU A 72 -0.61 -3.53 -1.32
N SER A 73 -0.03 -4.72 -1.42
CA SER A 73 0.61 -5.37 -0.28
C SER A 73 1.72 -4.48 0.29
N HIS A 74 2.54 -3.90 -0.57
CA HIS A 74 3.61 -3.01 -0.12
C HIS A 74 3.06 -1.71 0.47
N VAL A 75 2.06 -1.12 -0.17
CA VAL A 75 1.43 0.11 0.34
C VAL A 75 0.86 -0.13 1.74
N PHE A 76 0.16 -1.23 1.93
CA PHE A 76 -0.44 -1.55 3.23
C PHE A 76 0.64 -1.82 4.28
N GLY A 77 1.72 -2.51 3.90
CA GLY A 77 2.84 -2.74 4.81
C GLY A 77 3.52 -1.45 5.23
N ILE A 78 3.71 -0.53 4.29
CA ILE A 78 4.27 0.80 4.59
C ILE A 78 3.36 1.56 5.53
N TYR A 79 2.07 1.60 5.22
CA TYR A 79 1.10 2.31 6.04
C TYR A 79 1.10 1.76 7.47
N GLN A 80 1.04 0.43 7.61
CA GLN A 80 1.01 -0.21 8.92
C GLN A 80 2.28 0.09 9.71
N SER A 81 3.45 0.00 9.08
CA SER A 81 4.71 0.30 9.74
C SER A 81 4.74 1.73 10.25
N LEU A 82 4.28 2.68 9.46
CA LEU A 82 4.24 4.07 9.88
C LEU A 82 3.32 4.29 11.08
N GLN A 83 2.17 3.59 11.09
CA GLN A 83 1.26 3.70 12.23
C GLN A 83 1.87 3.12 13.50
N ILE A 84 2.72 2.13 13.38
CA ILE A 84 3.38 1.51 14.53
C ILE A 84 4.57 2.34 15.00
N LEU A 85 5.35 2.86 14.07
CA LEU A 85 6.61 3.56 14.40
C LEU A 85 6.42 5.00 14.84
N LEU A 86 5.37 5.67 14.38
CA LEU A 86 5.25 7.11 14.55
C LEU A 86 3.90 7.53 15.14
N PRO A 87 3.87 8.68 15.83
CA PRO A 87 2.59 9.28 16.21
C PRO A 87 1.74 9.59 14.99
N ALA A 88 0.43 9.62 15.15
CA ALA A 88 -0.51 9.75 14.04
C ALA A 88 -0.19 10.89 13.08
N ALA A 89 0.10 12.07 13.59
CA ALA A 89 0.37 13.22 12.73
C ALA A 89 1.63 13.02 11.90
N ALA A 90 2.67 12.45 12.49
CA ALA A 90 3.92 12.19 11.78
C ALA A 90 3.75 11.05 10.78
N ALA A 91 2.93 10.06 11.10
CA ALA A 91 2.71 8.92 10.22
C ALA A 91 2.07 9.34 8.89
N THR A 92 1.21 10.36 8.89
CA THR A 92 0.56 10.80 7.68
C THR A 92 1.44 11.67 6.78
N THR A 93 2.48 12.28 7.33
CA THR A 93 3.32 13.20 6.58
C THR A 93 4.69 12.64 6.24
N TRP A 94 5.06 11.51 6.84
CA TRP A 94 6.41 10.96 6.69
C TRP A 94 6.83 10.76 5.23
N ILE A 95 5.94 10.24 4.40
CA ILE A 95 6.29 9.96 3.00
C ILE A 95 6.55 11.21 2.17
N HIS A 96 6.08 12.37 2.65
CA HIS A 96 6.24 13.63 1.95
C HIS A 96 7.49 14.40 2.36
N ARG A 97 8.10 14.04 3.47
CA ARG A 97 9.24 14.80 3.99
C ARG A 97 10.54 14.36 3.36
N PRO A 98 11.45 15.31 3.12
CA PRO A 98 12.81 14.93 2.72
C PRO A 98 13.40 13.99 3.75
N ASN A 99 14.13 12.98 3.30
CA ASN A 99 14.63 11.94 4.18
C ASN A 99 16.13 11.74 3.93
N ASP A 100 16.93 11.88 4.98
CA ASP A 100 18.38 11.82 4.84
C ASP A 100 18.95 10.41 4.89
N ALA A 101 18.12 9.38 5.15
CA ALA A 101 18.62 8.02 5.14
C ALA A 101 19.22 7.70 3.76
N PRO A 102 20.26 6.88 3.70
CA PRO A 102 20.93 6.61 2.42
C PRO A 102 20.02 6.15 1.31
N LEU A 103 18.99 5.36 1.64
CA LEU A 103 18.06 4.89 0.64
C LEU A 103 17.36 6.03 -0.11
N PHE A 104 17.09 7.14 0.58
CA PHE A 104 16.30 8.24 0.00
C PHE A 104 17.15 9.38 -0.53
N GLY A 105 18.38 9.51 -0.06
CA GLY A 105 19.28 10.53 -0.58
C GLY A 105 18.77 11.95 -0.44
N GLY A 106 18.03 12.24 0.62
CA GLY A 106 17.49 13.57 0.86
C GLY A 106 16.13 13.81 0.20
N ARG A 107 15.59 12.83 -0.51
CA ARG A 107 14.31 12.97 -1.18
C ARG A 107 13.19 12.38 -0.35
N PRO A 108 11.94 12.77 -0.60
CA PRO A 108 10.81 12.14 0.06
C PRO A 108 10.67 10.67 -0.35
N ALA A 109 10.26 9.83 0.59
CA ALA A 109 10.02 8.42 0.30
C ALA A 109 8.99 8.24 -0.82
N LEU A 110 8.04 9.15 -0.93
CA LEU A 110 7.00 9.07 -1.95
C LEU A 110 7.58 9.03 -3.38
N GLU A 111 8.71 9.71 -3.61
CA GLU A 111 9.33 9.67 -4.94
C GLU A 111 9.77 8.26 -5.28
N LEU A 112 10.34 7.54 -4.31
CA LEU A 112 10.74 6.17 -4.54
C LEU A 112 9.53 5.25 -4.66
N MET A 113 8.51 5.47 -3.83
CA MET A 113 7.30 4.67 -3.85
C MET A 113 6.56 4.76 -5.18
N THR A 114 6.59 5.92 -5.82
CA THR A 114 5.89 6.13 -7.09
C THR A 114 6.75 5.82 -8.31
N SER A 115 8.00 5.39 -8.11
CA SER A 115 8.88 5.06 -9.22
C SER A 115 8.65 3.67 -9.78
N GLY A 116 7.94 2.81 -9.07
CA GLY A 116 7.64 1.47 -9.50
C GLY A 116 7.55 0.50 -8.33
N VAL A 117 7.25 -0.76 -8.64
CA VAL A 117 7.07 -1.78 -7.59
C VAL A 117 8.35 -2.01 -6.81
N ALA A 118 9.51 -1.92 -7.47
CA ALA A 118 10.79 -2.09 -6.78
C ALA A 118 11.00 -1.00 -5.73
N GLY A 119 10.61 0.24 -6.05
CA GLY A 119 10.70 1.34 -5.09
C GLY A 119 9.78 1.12 -3.89
N LEU A 120 8.57 0.65 -4.14
CA LEU A 120 7.64 0.29 -3.07
C LEU A 120 8.23 -0.79 -2.17
N PHE A 121 8.80 -1.82 -2.78
CA PHE A 121 9.44 -2.90 -2.03
C PHE A 121 10.55 -2.36 -1.13
N LEU A 122 11.41 -1.49 -1.68
CA LEU A 122 12.53 -0.94 -0.92
C LEU A 122 12.08 -0.10 0.27
N VAL A 123 11.04 0.73 0.09
CA VAL A 123 10.53 1.54 1.20
C VAL A 123 9.93 0.65 2.26
N ARG A 124 9.17 -0.36 1.86
CA ARG A 124 8.60 -1.30 2.80
C ARG A 124 9.70 -2.02 3.58
N ALA A 125 10.73 -2.52 2.88
CA ALA A 125 11.83 -3.21 3.53
C ALA A 125 12.56 -2.31 4.51
N TYR A 126 12.75 -1.04 4.15
CA TYR A 126 13.38 -0.07 5.04
C TYR A 126 12.58 0.08 6.34
N LEU A 127 11.26 0.24 6.23
CA LEU A 127 10.42 0.39 7.42
C LEU A 127 10.32 -0.89 8.22
N ASP A 128 10.27 -2.04 7.56
CA ASP A 128 10.26 -3.32 8.27
C ASP A 128 11.54 -3.50 9.08
N ALA A 129 12.68 -3.08 8.52
CA ALA A 129 13.95 -3.12 9.23
C ALA A 129 13.94 -2.19 10.45
N GLU A 130 13.32 -1.02 10.33
CA GLU A 130 13.20 -0.11 11.45
C GLU A 130 12.34 -0.70 12.57
N ARG A 131 11.29 -1.42 12.22
CA ARG A 131 10.43 -2.07 13.22
C ARG A 131 11.14 -3.19 13.94
N GLY A 132 11.97 -3.94 13.23
CA GLY A 132 12.70 -5.06 13.81
C GLY A 132 14.15 -4.75 14.12
N GLY A 133 14.54 -3.48 14.03
CA GLY A 133 15.93 -3.10 14.16
C GLY A 133 16.58 -3.50 15.46
N ASP A 134 15.76 -3.59 16.52
CA ASP A 134 16.30 -3.98 17.81
C ASP A 134 16.82 -5.40 17.85
N PHE A 135 16.38 -6.19 16.91
CA PHE A 135 16.74 -7.60 16.89
C PHE A 135 17.88 -7.88 15.94
N ALA A 136 18.27 -6.90 15.19
CA ALA A 136 19.35 -7.07 14.24
C ALA A 136 20.71 -6.97 14.94
#